data_e50ce5a1ad13c2e0b7344928e2a7e1c2
#
_entry.id   e50ce5a1ad13c2e0b7344928e2a7e1c2
#
_cell.length_a   1.000
_cell.length_b   1.000
_cell.length_c   1.000
_cell.angle_alpha   90.00
_cell.angle_beta   90.00
_cell.angle_gamma   90.00
#
_symmetry.space_group_name_H-M   'P 1'
#
loop_
_entity.id
_entity.type
_entity.pdbx_description
1 polymer ?
#
loop_
_entity_poly.entity_id
_entity_poly.type
_entity_poly.pdbx_seq_one_letter_code
_entity_poly.pdbx_strand_id
1 'polypeptide(L)'
;MTLALKLTNVGMRFAMNSGGEKGHFQALSELNLEVNRGDKLGLIGGNGAGKSTLLRIMAGIYPPGSGTVWRAPGLSIALLSLGLGFKNDLTGRENALLAAVLQGMTKAEAKSHLQAIGEFTELGRFYDEPVKSYSSGMRTRLGFATGLLLDTDILLLDEILAVGDQSFRNKAREALSQKLTKDRTVILVHHAENAIQEICSRVVWIEQGTIKADGDTAEVLEAYAKAP
;
A
#
# COMPACT_ATOMS: atom_id res chain seq x y z
N MET A 1 2.90 -23.93 -0.58
CA MET A 1 2.73 -22.45 -0.70
C MET A 1 4.09 -21.85 -0.96
N THR A 2 4.21 -20.89 -1.86
CA THR A 2 5.50 -20.30 -2.23
C THR A 2 5.63 -18.94 -1.54
N LEU A 3 6.69 -18.75 -0.76
CA LEU A 3 6.93 -17.52 0.00
C LEU A 3 7.16 -16.33 -0.96
N ALA A 4 6.50 -15.21 -0.70
CA ALA A 4 6.62 -13.95 -1.44
C ALA A 4 7.43 -12.91 -0.67
N LEU A 5 7.12 -12.72 0.61
CA LEU A 5 7.80 -11.80 1.53
C LEU A 5 8.06 -12.49 2.87
N LYS A 6 9.20 -12.19 3.49
CA LYS A 6 9.52 -12.59 4.85
C LYS A 6 10.15 -11.43 5.60
N LEU A 7 9.55 -11.09 6.73
CA LEU A 7 10.07 -10.13 7.69
C LEU A 7 10.60 -10.91 8.89
N THR A 8 11.83 -10.61 9.31
CA THR A 8 12.47 -11.28 10.45
C THR A 8 12.99 -10.25 11.43
N ASN A 9 12.40 -10.21 12.63
CA ASN A 9 12.72 -9.28 13.73
C ASN A 9 12.76 -7.81 13.30
N VAL A 10 11.80 -7.42 12.44
CA VAL A 10 11.73 -6.08 11.87
C VAL A 10 11.30 -5.09 12.93
N GLY A 11 12.13 -4.07 13.15
CA GLY A 11 11.84 -2.92 14.01
C GLY A 11 12.02 -1.59 13.28
N MET A 12 11.31 -0.55 13.75
CA MET A 12 11.41 0.80 13.21
C MET A 12 11.21 1.83 14.30
N ARG A 13 12.12 2.80 14.38
CA ARG A 13 12.05 3.94 15.30
C ARG A 13 12.12 5.24 14.53
N PHE A 14 11.30 6.19 14.92
CA PHE A 14 11.36 7.55 14.40
C PHE A 14 11.84 8.50 15.48
N ALA A 15 12.72 9.42 15.11
CA ALA A 15 13.12 10.49 16.01
C ALA A 15 11.92 11.43 16.23
N MET A 16 11.65 11.78 17.47
CA MET A 16 10.67 12.80 17.86
C MET A 16 11.38 13.99 18.47
N ASN A 17 11.07 15.18 17.96
CA ASN A 17 11.47 16.44 18.58
C ASN A 17 10.21 17.07 19.19
N SER A 18 9.97 16.84 20.46
CA SER A 18 8.86 17.46 21.19
C SER A 18 9.42 18.36 22.29
N GLY A 19 9.20 19.67 22.17
CA GLY A 19 9.51 20.63 23.26
C GLY A 19 10.98 20.72 23.68
N GLY A 20 11.95 20.39 22.81
CA GLY A 20 13.39 20.46 23.14
C GLY A 20 13.98 19.13 23.66
N GLU A 21 13.19 18.14 23.97
CA GLU A 21 13.66 16.80 24.31
C GLU A 21 13.70 15.91 23.08
N LYS A 22 14.85 15.23 22.87
CA LYS A 22 15.03 14.23 21.83
C LYS A 22 14.45 12.90 22.32
N GLY A 23 13.26 12.56 21.82
CA GLY A 23 12.62 11.26 22.06
C GLY A 23 12.66 10.36 20.82
N HIS A 24 12.25 9.11 20.99
CA HIS A 24 12.06 8.18 19.89
C HIS A 24 10.67 7.54 20.00
N PHE A 25 9.98 7.45 18.89
CA PHE A 25 8.73 6.69 18.78
C PHE A 25 9.03 5.33 18.16
N GLN A 26 8.72 4.25 18.88
CA GLN A 26 8.83 2.89 18.39
C GLN A 26 7.58 2.56 17.55
N ALA A 27 7.73 2.54 16.24
CA ALA A 27 6.63 2.24 15.33
C ALA A 27 6.44 0.73 15.12
N LEU A 28 7.53 -0.05 15.07
CA LEU A 28 7.51 -1.51 14.96
C LEU A 28 8.60 -2.10 15.86
N SER A 29 8.30 -3.23 16.51
CA SER A 29 9.21 -3.93 17.42
C SER A 29 9.22 -5.43 17.12
N GLU A 30 10.39 -5.97 16.69
CA GLU A 30 10.66 -7.39 16.49
C GLU A 30 9.59 -8.14 15.70
N LEU A 31 9.02 -7.49 14.69
CA LEU A 31 7.92 -8.03 13.91
C LEU A 31 8.41 -9.15 12.99
N ASN A 32 7.78 -10.33 13.10
CA ASN A 32 8.03 -11.47 12.25
C ASN A 32 6.76 -11.79 11.46
N LEU A 33 6.84 -11.82 10.12
CA LEU A 33 5.69 -12.07 9.25
C LEU A 33 6.13 -12.75 7.97
N GLU A 34 5.41 -13.78 7.57
CA GLU A 34 5.56 -14.44 6.27
C GLU A 34 4.30 -14.22 5.44
N VAL A 35 4.48 -13.85 4.17
CA VAL A 35 3.41 -13.69 3.19
C VAL A 35 3.70 -14.58 2.00
N ASN A 36 2.77 -15.45 1.65
CA ASN A 36 2.89 -16.34 0.50
C ASN A 36 2.30 -15.71 -0.77
N ARG A 37 2.68 -16.24 -1.92
CA ARG A 37 2.06 -15.85 -3.20
C ARG A 37 0.57 -16.22 -3.16
N GLY A 38 -0.27 -15.27 -3.58
CA GLY A 38 -1.72 -15.41 -3.58
C GLY A 38 -2.40 -15.08 -2.24
N ASP A 39 -1.65 -14.82 -1.16
CA ASP A 39 -2.26 -14.42 0.11
C ASP A 39 -3.10 -13.15 -0.03
N LYS A 40 -4.26 -13.16 0.59
CA LYS A 40 -5.12 -11.99 0.82
C LYS A 40 -5.06 -11.64 2.30
N LEU A 41 -4.09 -10.81 2.67
CA LEU A 41 -3.76 -10.50 4.06
C LEU A 41 -4.36 -9.17 4.48
N GLY A 42 -5.21 -9.17 5.50
CA GLY A 42 -5.68 -7.96 6.18
C GLY A 42 -4.70 -7.54 7.28
N LEU A 43 -4.41 -6.24 7.39
CA LEU A 43 -3.70 -5.68 8.54
C LEU A 43 -4.66 -4.79 9.33
N ILE A 44 -4.94 -5.15 10.58
CA ILE A 44 -5.81 -4.41 11.48
C ILE A 44 -5.06 -3.91 12.72
N GLY A 45 -5.67 -2.99 13.45
CA GLY A 45 -5.12 -2.40 14.67
C GLY A 45 -5.48 -0.93 14.78
N GLY A 46 -5.30 -0.35 15.95
CA GLY A 46 -5.59 1.05 16.23
C GLY A 46 -4.74 2.04 15.43
N ASN A 47 -5.11 3.34 15.53
CA ASN A 47 -4.30 4.41 14.96
C ASN A 47 -2.92 4.44 15.63
N GLY A 48 -1.86 4.60 14.83
CA GLY A 48 -0.50 4.58 15.34
C GLY A 48 0.08 3.18 15.62
N ALA A 49 -0.67 2.09 15.41
CA ALA A 49 -0.18 0.72 15.64
C ALA A 49 1.01 0.28 14.75
N GLY A 50 1.34 1.06 13.70
CA GLY A 50 2.48 0.77 12.81
C GLY A 50 2.10 0.22 11.44
N LYS A 51 0.81 0.05 11.11
CA LYS A 51 0.33 -0.55 9.86
C LYS A 51 0.91 0.09 8.59
N SER A 52 0.77 1.42 8.44
CA SER A 52 1.30 2.15 7.28
C SER A 52 2.84 2.14 7.23
N THR A 53 3.50 2.12 8.39
CA THR A 53 4.96 1.95 8.47
C THR A 53 5.38 0.59 7.95
N LEU A 54 4.66 -0.47 8.35
CA LEU A 54 4.89 -1.83 7.90
C LEU A 54 4.71 -1.95 6.37
N LEU A 55 3.63 -1.39 5.81
CA LEU A 55 3.42 -1.37 4.36
C LEU A 55 4.56 -0.66 3.62
N ARG A 56 5.05 0.48 4.12
CA ARG A 56 6.18 1.20 3.51
C ARG A 56 7.49 0.44 3.57
N ILE A 57 7.73 -0.33 4.63
CA ILE A 57 8.88 -1.23 4.74
C ILE A 57 8.73 -2.40 3.76
N MET A 58 7.56 -3.02 3.66
CA MET A 58 7.27 -4.07 2.68
C MET A 58 7.43 -3.57 1.24
N ALA A 59 7.02 -2.34 0.96
CA ALA A 59 7.22 -1.69 -0.34
C ALA A 59 8.69 -1.32 -0.63
N GLY A 60 9.56 -1.30 0.39
CA GLY A 60 10.95 -0.87 0.28
C GLY A 60 11.13 0.64 0.20
N ILE A 61 10.10 1.39 0.54
CA ILE A 61 10.16 2.84 0.67
C ILE A 61 11.00 3.23 1.88
N TYR A 62 10.85 2.47 2.98
CA TYR A 62 11.70 2.60 4.17
C TYR A 62 12.57 1.36 4.34
N PRO A 63 13.88 1.51 4.57
CA PRO A 63 14.68 0.43 5.10
C PRO A 63 14.20 0.10 6.52
N PRO A 64 14.22 -1.15 6.96
CA PRO A 64 13.94 -1.48 8.36
C PRO A 64 15.03 -0.87 9.25
N GLY A 65 14.64 -0.41 10.44
CA GLY A 65 15.58 0.10 11.45
C GLY A 65 16.39 -1.02 12.12
N SER A 66 15.80 -2.22 12.21
CA SER A 66 16.45 -3.47 12.64
C SER A 66 15.78 -4.66 11.95
N GLY A 67 16.42 -5.82 11.98
CA GLY A 67 15.94 -7.02 11.33
C GLY A 67 16.15 -7.01 9.82
N THR A 68 15.45 -7.89 9.12
CA THR A 68 15.59 -8.07 7.66
C THR A 68 14.24 -8.25 6.98
N VAL A 69 14.17 -7.78 5.73
CA VAL A 69 13.04 -8.04 4.82
C VAL A 69 13.57 -8.80 3.61
N TRP A 70 13.17 -10.03 3.48
CA TRP A 70 13.45 -10.84 2.30
C TRP A 70 12.27 -10.77 1.33
N ARG A 71 12.54 -10.69 0.04
CA ARG A 71 11.57 -10.73 -1.06
C ARG A 71 11.98 -11.80 -2.04
N ALA A 72 11.02 -12.51 -2.57
CA ALA A 72 11.29 -13.46 -3.63
C ALA A 72 11.85 -12.71 -4.86
N PRO A 73 12.93 -13.23 -5.47
CA PRO A 73 13.54 -12.58 -6.64
C PRO A 73 12.54 -12.36 -7.77
N GLY A 74 12.63 -11.20 -8.43
CA GLY A 74 11.80 -10.84 -9.58
C GLY A 74 10.36 -10.41 -9.23
N LEU A 75 9.96 -10.36 -7.94
CA LEU A 75 8.64 -9.86 -7.58
C LEU A 75 8.57 -8.33 -7.58
N SER A 76 7.58 -7.81 -8.28
CA SER A 76 7.19 -6.41 -8.29
C SER A 76 6.17 -6.12 -7.19
N ILE A 77 6.31 -4.96 -6.54
CA ILE A 77 5.44 -4.53 -5.43
C ILE A 77 4.93 -3.12 -5.71
N ALA A 78 3.63 -2.92 -5.67
CA ALA A 78 3.04 -1.58 -5.66
C ALA A 78 2.40 -1.27 -4.31
N LEU A 79 2.71 -0.09 -3.77
CA LEU A 79 1.96 0.50 -2.67
C LEU A 79 0.99 1.52 -3.26
N LEU A 80 -0.30 1.20 -3.23
CA LEU A 80 -1.34 2.19 -3.48
C LEU A 80 -1.45 3.07 -2.23
N SER A 81 -0.84 4.23 -2.29
CA SER A 81 -0.99 5.28 -1.30
C SER A 81 -1.22 6.61 -2.01
N LEU A 82 -1.91 7.52 -1.34
CA LEU A 82 -2.35 8.79 -1.93
C LEU A 82 -1.17 9.68 -2.34
N GLY A 83 -0.67 9.53 -3.59
CA GLY A 83 0.26 10.47 -4.21
C GLY A 83 1.66 10.56 -3.60
N LEU A 84 2.12 9.53 -2.87
CA LEU A 84 3.47 9.48 -2.32
C LEU A 84 4.51 9.39 -3.45
N GLY A 85 5.46 10.31 -3.44
CA GLY A 85 6.62 10.28 -4.33
C GLY A 85 6.48 11.06 -5.63
N PHE A 86 5.37 11.74 -5.89
CA PHE A 86 5.24 12.58 -7.07
C PHE A 86 6.20 13.78 -7.02
N LYS A 87 6.88 14.01 -8.14
CA LYS A 87 7.69 15.20 -8.38
C LYS A 87 6.78 16.32 -8.87
N ASN A 88 6.73 17.41 -8.11
CA ASN A 88 5.79 18.50 -8.36
C ASN A 88 6.00 19.18 -9.73
N ASP A 89 7.23 19.24 -10.21
CA ASP A 89 7.57 19.90 -11.48
C ASP A 89 7.41 18.99 -12.71
N LEU A 90 7.18 17.69 -12.52
CA LEU A 90 6.87 16.74 -13.58
C LEU A 90 5.35 16.71 -13.83
N THR A 91 4.98 16.40 -15.06
CA THR A 91 3.58 16.17 -15.46
C THR A 91 3.02 14.91 -14.82
N GLY A 92 1.68 14.73 -14.84
CA GLY A 92 1.05 13.49 -14.42
C GLY A 92 1.57 12.27 -15.18
N ARG A 93 1.72 12.41 -16.49
CA ARG A 93 2.27 11.38 -17.39
C ARG A 93 3.72 11.01 -17.02
N GLU A 94 4.56 11.99 -16.77
CA GLU A 94 5.96 11.75 -16.37
C GLU A 94 6.06 11.11 -14.99
N ASN A 95 5.21 11.52 -14.04
CA ASN A 95 5.14 10.88 -12.73
C ASN A 95 4.67 9.43 -12.82
N ALA A 96 3.67 9.13 -13.67
CA ALA A 96 3.23 7.75 -13.91
C ALA A 96 4.35 6.90 -14.53
N LEU A 97 5.08 7.44 -15.51
CA LEU A 97 6.25 6.79 -16.09
C LEU A 97 7.34 6.51 -15.04
N LEU A 98 7.67 7.51 -14.24
CA LEU A 98 8.66 7.40 -13.19
C LEU A 98 8.28 6.32 -12.16
N ALA A 99 7.02 6.31 -11.72
CA ALA A 99 6.52 5.31 -10.77
C ALA A 99 6.62 3.89 -11.33
N ALA A 100 6.27 3.68 -12.60
CA ALA A 100 6.36 2.36 -13.25
C ALA A 100 7.82 1.86 -13.33
N VAL A 101 8.75 2.74 -13.70
CA VAL A 101 10.18 2.39 -13.76
C VAL A 101 10.75 2.10 -12.37
N LEU A 102 10.35 2.86 -11.34
CA LEU A 102 10.76 2.61 -9.95
C LEU A 102 10.21 1.28 -9.39
N GLN A 103 9.12 0.77 -9.98
CA GLN A 103 8.58 -0.56 -9.67
C GLN A 103 9.26 -1.69 -10.46
N GLY A 104 10.29 -1.38 -11.24
CA GLY A 104 11.12 -2.35 -11.94
C GLY A 104 10.73 -2.59 -13.41
N MET A 105 9.75 -1.87 -13.96
CA MET A 105 9.40 -1.96 -15.38
C MET A 105 10.49 -1.33 -16.25
N THR A 106 10.70 -1.89 -17.44
CA THR A 106 11.48 -1.21 -18.47
C THR A 106 10.74 0.05 -18.93
N LYS A 107 11.47 1.02 -19.46
CA LYS A 107 10.87 2.26 -19.99
C LYS A 107 9.86 1.99 -21.12
N ALA A 108 10.05 0.93 -21.90
CA ALA A 108 9.13 0.54 -22.98
C ALA A 108 7.81 0.00 -22.43
N GLU A 109 7.86 -0.92 -21.48
CA GLU A 109 6.68 -1.44 -20.76
C GLU A 109 5.93 -0.33 -20.04
N ALA A 110 6.64 0.51 -19.28
CA ALA A 110 6.03 1.63 -18.57
C ALA A 110 5.26 2.56 -19.52
N LYS A 111 5.80 2.86 -20.71
CA LYS A 111 5.13 3.70 -21.72
C LYS A 111 3.82 3.10 -22.23
N SER A 112 3.69 1.77 -22.36
CA SER A 112 2.46 1.13 -22.82
C SER A 112 1.27 1.32 -21.87
N HIS A 113 1.52 1.56 -20.60
CA HIS A 113 0.47 1.80 -19.59
C HIS A 113 0.00 3.26 -19.52
N LEU A 114 0.79 4.24 -20.02
CA LEU A 114 0.53 5.66 -19.78
C LEU A 114 -0.80 6.16 -20.34
N GLN A 115 -1.23 5.63 -21.48
CA GLN A 115 -2.53 6.01 -22.06
C GLN A 115 -3.68 5.54 -21.15
N ALA A 116 -3.69 4.26 -20.78
CA ALA A 116 -4.71 3.70 -19.91
C ALA A 116 -4.76 4.41 -18.55
N ILE A 117 -3.60 4.74 -17.98
CA ILE A 117 -3.52 5.53 -16.74
C ILE A 117 -4.18 6.89 -16.95
N GLY A 118 -3.83 7.63 -18.02
CA GLY A 118 -4.40 8.93 -18.31
C GLY A 118 -5.92 8.90 -18.46
N GLU A 119 -6.45 7.93 -19.22
CA GLU A 119 -7.89 7.72 -19.42
C GLU A 119 -8.60 7.38 -18.11
N PHE A 120 -7.99 6.50 -17.28
CA PHE A 120 -8.56 6.11 -16.00
C PHE A 120 -8.68 7.28 -15.03
N THR A 121 -7.69 8.19 -14.98
CA THR A 121 -7.69 9.32 -14.06
C THR A 121 -8.78 10.35 -14.35
N GLU A 122 -9.27 10.41 -15.58
CA GLU A 122 -10.22 11.45 -16.06
C GLU A 122 -9.68 12.87 -15.88
N LEU A 123 -8.37 13.05 -15.89
CA LEU A 123 -7.73 14.38 -15.77
C LEU A 123 -7.74 15.17 -17.06
N GLY A 124 -8.03 14.53 -18.20
CA GLY A 124 -8.03 15.17 -19.50
C GLY A 124 -6.68 15.87 -19.79
N ARG A 125 -6.73 17.13 -20.22
CA ARG A 125 -5.52 17.92 -20.51
C ARG A 125 -4.55 18.06 -19.32
N PHE A 126 -5.06 18.03 -18.09
CA PHE A 126 -4.23 18.15 -16.90
C PHE A 126 -3.24 16.99 -16.74
N TYR A 127 -3.49 15.83 -17.36
CA TYR A 127 -2.55 14.71 -17.31
C TYR A 127 -1.15 15.07 -17.86
N ASP A 128 -1.09 16.03 -18.78
CA ASP A 128 0.14 16.56 -19.38
C ASP A 128 0.61 17.87 -18.75
N GLU A 129 -0.03 18.34 -17.67
CA GLU A 129 0.38 19.50 -16.88
C GLU A 129 1.18 19.09 -15.62
N PRO A 130 2.07 19.96 -15.10
CA PRO A 130 2.83 19.70 -13.90
C PRO A 130 1.94 19.44 -12.67
N VAL A 131 2.29 18.40 -11.87
CA VAL A 131 1.51 17.99 -10.68
C VAL A 131 1.40 19.08 -9.62
N LYS A 132 2.27 20.09 -9.61
CA LYS A 132 2.14 21.28 -8.74
C LYS A 132 0.82 22.04 -8.94
N SER A 133 0.22 21.96 -10.12
CA SER A 133 -1.06 22.61 -10.45
C SER A 133 -2.28 21.77 -10.05
N TYR A 134 -2.08 20.52 -9.56
CA TYR A 134 -3.16 19.60 -9.26
C TYR A 134 -3.83 19.91 -7.93
N SER A 135 -5.16 19.75 -7.88
CA SER A 135 -5.89 19.64 -6.62
C SER A 135 -5.50 18.34 -5.87
N SER A 136 -5.84 18.26 -4.60
CA SER A 136 -5.64 17.02 -3.83
C SER A 136 -6.35 15.83 -4.47
N GLY A 137 -7.59 16.02 -4.95
CA GLY A 137 -8.35 14.99 -5.66
C GLY A 137 -7.69 14.51 -6.95
N MET A 138 -7.12 15.44 -7.76
CA MET A 138 -6.39 15.08 -8.98
C MET A 138 -5.12 14.25 -8.67
N ARG A 139 -4.37 14.64 -7.65
CA ARG A 139 -3.18 13.88 -7.18
C ARG A 139 -3.57 12.48 -6.75
N THR A 140 -4.67 12.37 -6.00
CA THR A 140 -5.20 11.10 -5.50
C THR A 140 -5.65 10.20 -6.65
N ARG A 141 -6.37 10.73 -7.65
CA ARG A 141 -6.78 9.99 -8.85
C ARG A 141 -5.56 9.47 -9.63
N LEU A 142 -4.54 10.32 -9.82
CA LEU A 142 -3.30 9.92 -10.49
C LEU A 142 -2.57 8.81 -9.74
N GLY A 143 -2.39 8.95 -8.41
CA GLY A 143 -1.72 7.96 -7.56
C GLY A 143 -2.43 6.61 -7.57
N PHE A 144 -3.76 6.64 -7.44
CA PHE A 144 -4.58 5.42 -7.50
C PHE A 144 -4.46 4.73 -8.87
N ALA A 145 -4.71 5.47 -9.96
CA ALA A 145 -4.64 4.90 -11.32
C ALA A 145 -3.26 4.31 -11.62
N THR A 146 -2.20 5.03 -11.28
CA THR A 146 -0.82 4.58 -11.49
C THR A 146 -0.53 3.29 -10.75
N GLY A 147 -0.87 3.22 -9.45
CA GLY A 147 -0.61 2.01 -8.67
C GLY A 147 -1.50 0.82 -9.05
N LEU A 148 -2.76 1.07 -9.45
CA LEU A 148 -3.70 0.01 -9.81
C LEU A 148 -3.44 -0.59 -11.20
N LEU A 149 -3.13 0.25 -12.20
CA LEU A 149 -3.04 -0.17 -13.60
C LEU A 149 -1.68 -0.78 -13.95
N LEU A 150 -0.66 -0.57 -13.13
CA LEU A 150 0.59 -1.29 -13.27
C LEU A 150 0.40 -2.75 -12.82
N ASP A 151 0.86 -3.68 -13.65
CA ASP A 151 0.80 -5.09 -13.30
C ASP A 151 1.94 -5.44 -12.34
N THR A 152 1.58 -5.63 -11.07
CA THR A 152 2.51 -5.97 -9.99
C THR A 152 2.09 -7.26 -9.32
N ASP A 153 3.07 -8.05 -8.84
CA ASP A 153 2.81 -9.33 -8.18
C ASP A 153 2.19 -9.16 -6.79
N ILE A 154 2.59 -8.10 -6.09
CA ILE A 154 2.11 -7.79 -4.75
C ILE A 154 1.50 -6.39 -4.74
N LEU A 155 0.27 -6.31 -4.27
CA LEU A 155 -0.47 -5.07 -4.13
C LEU A 155 -0.66 -4.73 -2.64
N LEU A 156 -0.10 -3.62 -2.23
CA LEU A 156 -0.25 -3.09 -0.87
C LEU A 156 -1.26 -1.94 -0.91
N LEU A 157 -2.31 -2.04 -0.09
CA LEU A 157 -3.43 -1.09 -0.06
C LEU A 157 -3.49 -0.42 1.31
N ASP A 158 -3.25 0.90 1.37
CA ASP A 158 -3.32 1.71 2.61
C ASP A 158 -4.53 2.64 2.59
N GLU A 159 -5.67 2.22 3.15
CA GLU A 159 -6.91 3.01 3.32
C GLU A 159 -7.49 3.70 2.05
N ILE A 160 -7.33 3.12 0.89
CA ILE A 160 -7.45 3.80 -0.41
C ILE A 160 -8.89 4.03 -0.90
N LEU A 161 -9.91 3.42 -0.30
CA LEU A 161 -11.28 3.46 -0.85
C LEU A 161 -12.01 4.82 -0.69
N ALA A 162 -11.37 5.83 -0.09
CA ALA A 162 -11.91 7.19 0.05
C ALA A 162 -11.45 8.17 -1.07
N VAL A 163 -11.08 7.64 -2.25
CA VAL A 163 -10.45 8.40 -3.34
C VAL A 163 -11.45 9.17 -4.21
N GLY A 164 -11.25 10.47 -4.38
CA GLY A 164 -12.00 11.28 -5.33
C GLY A 164 -13.47 11.51 -4.96
N ASP A 165 -14.26 11.90 -5.95
CA ASP A 165 -15.73 12.00 -5.82
C ASP A 165 -16.42 10.63 -5.88
N GLN A 166 -17.76 10.61 -5.73
CA GLN A 166 -18.52 9.35 -5.69
C GLN A 166 -18.42 8.54 -6.99
N SER A 167 -18.35 9.22 -8.14
CA SER A 167 -18.23 8.55 -9.44
C SER A 167 -16.88 7.82 -9.55
N PHE A 168 -15.80 8.52 -9.24
CA PHE A 168 -14.46 7.94 -9.28
C PHE A 168 -14.29 6.81 -8.24
N ARG A 169 -14.89 6.95 -7.05
CA ARG A 169 -14.88 5.87 -6.03
C ARG A 169 -15.52 4.58 -6.54
N ASN A 170 -16.65 4.68 -7.24
CA ASN A 170 -17.32 3.50 -7.80
C ASN A 170 -16.45 2.83 -8.87
N LYS A 171 -15.89 3.63 -9.79
CA LYS A 171 -14.95 3.16 -10.82
C LYS A 171 -13.69 2.52 -10.21
N ALA A 172 -13.13 3.15 -9.18
CA ALA A 172 -11.96 2.67 -8.46
C ALA A 172 -12.22 1.32 -7.78
N ARG A 173 -13.40 1.18 -7.12
CA ARG A 173 -13.81 -0.07 -6.46
C ARG A 173 -13.98 -1.20 -7.47
N GLU A 174 -14.65 -0.94 -8.59
CA GLU A 174 -14.85 -1.93 -9.64
C GLU A 174 -13.51 -2.38 -10.24
N ALA A 175 -12.64 -1.44 -10.61
CA ALA A 175 -11.32 -1.75 -11.15
C ALA A 175 -10.43 -2.49 -10.13
N LEU A 176 -10.52 -2.15 -8.84
CA LEU A 176 -9.83 -2.87 -7.78
C LEU A 176 -10.34 -4.30 -7.67
N SER A 177 -11.66 -4.51 -7.66
CA SER A 177 -12.25 -5.87 -7.56
C SER A 177 -11.79 -6.78 -8.70
N GLN A 178 -11.67 -6.24 -9.93
CA GLN A 178 -11.13 -6.97 -11.08
C GLN A 178 -9.64 -7.34 -10.91
N LYS A 179 -8.87 -6.50 -10.19
CA LYS A 179 -7.45 -6.75 -9.90
C LYS A 179 -7.22 -7.69 -8.70
N LEU A 180 -8.22 -7.88 -7.84
CA LEU A 180 -8.18 -8.79 -6.69
C LEU A 180 -8.39 -10.27 -7.09
N THR A 181 -7.91 -10.69 -8.25
CA THR A 181 -7.98 -12.08 -8.71
C THR A 181 -7.32 -13.06 -7.73
N LYS A 182 -7.67 -14.36 -7.82
CA LYS A 182 -7.23 -15.38 -6.86
C LYS A 182 -5.71 -15.50 -6.72
N ASP A 183 -4.97 -15.25 -7.81
CA ASP A 183 -3.53 -15.49 -7.87
C ASP A 183 -2.67 -14.29 -7.41
N ARG A 184 -3.26 -13.10 -7.25
CA ARG A 184 -2.52 -11.91 -6.84
C ARG A 184 -2.34 -11.86 -5.34
N THR A 185 -1.14 -11.57 -4.89
CA THR A 185 -0.88 -11.31 -3.47
C THR A 185 -1.35 -9.89 -3.10
N VAL A 186 -2.17 -9.78 -2.07
CA VAL A 186 -2.74 -8.50 -1.62
C VAL A 186 -2.54 -8.35 -0.13
N ILE A 187 -2.08 -7.18 0.29
CA ILE A 187 -2.01 -6.80 1.71
C ILE A 187 -2.84 -5.53 1.88
N LEU A 188 -3.90 -5.62 2.65
CA LEU A 188 -4.92 -4.58 2.81
C LEU A 188 -4.93 -4.02 4.23
N VAL A 189 -4.76 -2.71 4.36
CA VAL A 189 -5.12 -1.95 5.57
C VAL A 189 -6.45 -1.27 5.33
N HIS A 190 -7.45 -1.57 6.14
CA HIS A 190 -8.76 -0.94 6.05
C HIS A 190 -9.41 -0.85 7.43
N HIS A 191 -10.16 0.25 7.70
CA HIS A 191 -10.87 0.43 8.97
C HIS A 191 -12.23 -0.30 9.02
N ALA A 192 -12.87 -0.53 7.87
CA ALA A 192 -14.13 -1.25 7.82
C ALA A 192 -13.87 -2.76 7.84
N GLU A 193 -14.32 -3.43 8.89
CA GLU A 193 -14.21 -4.89 9.06
C GLU A 193 -14.85 -5.65 7.90
N ASN A 194 -16.00 -5.19 7.41
CA ASN A 194 -16.70 -5.81 6.27
C ASN A 194 -15.80 -5.89 5.02
N ALA A 195 -15.00 -4.85 4.73
CA ALA A 195 -14.09 -4.87 3.59
C ALA A 195 -12.94 -5.88 3.78
N ILE A 196 -12.46 -6.04 5.01
CA ILE A 196 -11.47 -7.06 5.37
C ILE A 196 -12.06 -8.46 5.21
N GLN A 197 -13.29 -8.70 5.72
CA GLN A 197 -13.97 -10.00 5.63
C GLN A 197 -14.26 -10.41 4.19
N GLU A 198 -14.62 -9.44 3.33
CA GLU A 198 -14.94 -9.71 1.93
C GLU A 198 -13.70 -10.08 1.09
N ILE A 199 -12.56 -9.46 1.39
CA ILE A 199 -11.35 -9.55 0.55
C ILE A 199 -10.33 -10.52 1.12
N CYS A 200 -10.12 -10.54 2.44
CA CYS A 200 -9.00 -11.21 3.09
C CYS A 200 -9.38 -12.58 3.65
N SER A 201 -8.53 -13.56 3.45
CA SER A 201 -8.65 -14.90 4.05
C SER A 201 -7.81 -15.07 5.33
N ARG A 202 -6.89 -14.14 5.59
CA ARG A 202 -6.01 -14.10 6.74
C ARG A 202 -5.87 -12.68 7.23
N VAL A 203 -5.81 -12.50 8.54
CA VAL A 203 -5.67 -11.20 9.17
C VAL A 203 -4.54 -11.22 10.19
N VAL A 204 -3.75 -10.15 10.19
CA VAL A 204 -2.75 -9.86 11.20
C VAL A 204 -3.20 -8.65 12.00
N TRP A 205 -3.37 -8.82 13.31
CA TRP A 205 -3.63 -7.73 14.24
C TRP A 205 -2.31 -7.19 14.78
N ILE A 206 -2.08 -5.91 14.52
CA ILE A 206 -0.91 -5.17 15.01
C ILE A 206 -1.34 -4.25 16.15
N GLU A 207 -0.64 -4.34 17.26
CA GLU A 207 -0.81 -3.47 18.41
C GLU A 207 0.54 -3.03 18.95
N GLN A 208 0.69 -1.71 19.15
CA GLN A 208 1.94 -1.10 19.66
C GLN A 208 3.20 -1.59 18.91
N GLY A 209 3.10 -1.76 17.59
CA GLY A 209 4.22 -2.18 16.74
C GLY A 209 4.56 -3.67 16.78
N THR A 210 3.78 -4.50 17.46
CA THR A 210 3.95 -5.97 17.54
C THR A 210 2.74 -6.69 16.95
N ILE A 211 2.93 -7.95 16.52
CA ILE A 211 1.82 -8.82 16.12
C ILE A 211 1.18 -9.42 17.38
N LYS A 212 -0.11 -9.18 17.56
CA LYS A 212 -0.94 -9.74 18.64
C LYS A 212 -1.61 -11.03 18.22
N ALA A 213 -2.09 -11.10 16.98
CA ALA A 213 -2.69 -12.28 16.41
C ALA A 213 -2.42 -12.34 14.91
N ASP A 214 -2.34 -13.54 14.37
CA ASP A 214 -2.14 -13.85 12.95
C ASP A 214 -2.87 -15.16 12.66
N GLY A 215 -3.91 -15.11 11.81
CA GLY A 215 -4.74 -16.28 11.56
C GLY A 215 -5.92 -16.02 10.64
N ASP A 216 -6.92 -16.89 10.72
CA ASP A 216 -8.18 -16.76 9.97
C ASP A 216 -8.86 -15.43 10.23
N THR A 217 -9.47 -14.88 9.18
CA THR A 217 -10.10 -13.55 9.22
C THR A 217 -11.16 -13.45 10.31
N ALA A 218 -12.06 -14.45 10.42
CA ALA A 218 -13.17 -14.39 11.38
C ALA A 218 -12.64 -14.49 12.82
N GLU A 219 -11.70 -15.39 13.09
CA GLU A 219 -11.12 -15.60 14.42
C GLU A 219 -10.38 -14.35 14.92
N VAL A 220 -9.56 -13.72 14.07
CA VAL A 220 -8.76 -12.55 14.45
C VAL A 220 -9.64 -11.31 14.64
N LEU A 221 -10.65 -11.11 13.78
CA LEU A 221 -11.61 -10.00 13.93
C LEU A 221 -12.44 -10.15 15.20
N GLU A 222 -12.90 -11.36 15.53
CA GLU A 222 -13.61 -11.61 16.79
C GLU A 222 -12.74 -11.32 18.03
N ALA A 223 -11.46 -11.71 17.99
CA ALA A 223 -10.51 -11.40 19.05
C ALA A 223 -10.26 -9.89 19.16
N TYR A 224 -10.16 -9.18 18.01
CA TYR A 224 -9.96 -7.74 17.98
C TYR A 224 -11.18 -6.98 18.53
N ALA A 225 -12.40 -7.38 18.19
CA ALA A 225 -13.63 -6.75 18.68
C ALA A 225 -13.83 -6.93 20.20
N LYS A 226 -13.24 -7.95 20.81
CA LYS A 226 -13.28 -8.21 22.27
C LYS A 226 -12.15 -7.50 23.03
N ALA A 227 -11.20 -6.90 22.34
CA ALA A 227 -10.10 -6.20 22.97
C ALA A 227 -10.59 -4.88 23.60
N PRO A 228 -10.06 -4.48 24.76
CA PRO A 228 -10.45 -3.31 25.52
C PRO A 228 -10.11 -1.97 24.83
#